data_0c39e54ad02bbca921a61089a1e8f1f2
#
_entry.id   0c39e54ad02bbca921a61089a1e8f1f2
#
_cell.length_a   1.000
_cell.length_b   1.000
_cell.length_c   1.000
_cell.angle_alpha   90.00
_cell.angle_beta   90.00
_cell.angle_gamma   90.00
#
_symmetry.space_group_name_H-M   'P 1'
#
loop_
_entity.id
_entity.type
_entity.pdbx_description
1 polymer ?
#
loop_
_entity_poly.entity_id
_entity_poly.type
_entity_poly.pdbx_seq_one_letter_code
_entity_poly.pdbx_strand_id
1 'polypeptide(L)'
;TYPTIIFGGPLHHNRIEGISGIIDGCSYFGEQNLIVFSVGIASLNADLEKQIKMRNCGDLPVESFLYQALPGGLSYKDCQPGGKMGKLVETYRAKQAEGKKLTRGDKLALAIADGERPEQNRFNIDACATIIAAARSVAR
;
A
#
# COMPACT_ATOMS: atom_id res chain seq x y z
N THR A 1 -10.51 20.79 15.02
CA THR A 1 -10.96 19.85 13.98
C THR A 1 -10.08 20.01 12.73
N TYR A 2 -9.54 18.93 12.21
CA TYR A 2 -8.70 18.97 11.02
C TYR A 2 -9.57 18.85 9.77
N PRO A 3 -9.35 19.69 8.73
CA PRO A 3 -10.15 19.67 7.51
C PRO A 3 -9.84 18.48 6.59
N THR A 4 -8.71 17.84 6.77
CA THR A 4 -8.27 16.72 5.94
C THR A 4 -7.71 15.59 6.80
N ILE A 5 -8.10 14.37 6.48
CA ILE A 5 -7.55 13.15 7.05
C ILE A 5 -6.69 12.49 5.97
N ILE A 6 -5.45 12.19 6.31
CA ILE A 6 -4.54 11.47 5.42
C ILE A 6 -4.24 10.11 6.06
N PHE A 7 -4.56 9.05 5.34
CA PHE A 7 -4.27 7.68 5.75
C PHE A 7 -3.37 7.01 4.72
N GLY A 8 -2.36 6.31 5.20
CA GLY A 8 -1.49 5.54 4.33
C GLY A 8 -0.93 4.30 4.99
N GLY A 9 -0.68 3.29 4.20
CA GLY A 9 -0.13 2.05 4.69
C GLY A 9 0.53 1.20 3.61
N PRO A 10 1.33 0.21 4.04
CA PRO A 10 1.92 -0.74 3.13
C PRO A 10 0.87 -1.68 2.52
N LEU A 11 1.14 -2.13 1.31
CA LEU A 11 0.34 -3.15 0.64
C LEU A 11 0.83 -4.55 0.99
N HIS A 12 -0.10 -5.37 1.46
CA HIS A 12 0.08 -6.81 1.61
C HIS A 12 -1.06 -7.52 0.87
N HIS A 13 -0.74 -8.34 -0.11
CA HIS A 13 -1.74 -9.01 -0.96
C HIS A 13 -2.75 -8.05 -1.59
N ASN A 14 -2.28 -6.89 -2.06
CA ASN A 14 -3.10 -5.81 -2.60
C ASN A 14 -4.12 -5.21 -1.60
N ARG A 15 -3.93 -5.43 -0.30
CA ARG A 15 -4.67 -4.73 0.75
C ARG A 15 -3.76 -3.75 1.48
N ILE A 16 -4.31 -2.58 1.78
CA ILE A 16 -3.63 -1.56 2.57
C ILE A 16 -3.77 -1.95 4.04
N GLU A 17 -2.66 -2.09 4.73
CA GLU A 17 -2.68 -2.40 6.16
C GLU A 17 -3.39 -1.30 6.95
N GLY A 18 -4.34 -1.70 7.79
CA GLY A 18 -5.10 -0.77 8.63
C GLY A 18 -6.30 -0.09 7.96
N ILE A 19 -6.57 -0.34 6.67
CA ILE A 19 -7.68 0.33 5.95
C ILE A 19 -9.05 0.05 6.58
N SER A 20 -9.24 -1.12 7.20
CA SER A 20 -10.50 -1.45 7.87
C SER A 20 -10.85 -0.44 8.97
N GLY A 21 -9.87 0.02 9.73
CA GLY A 21 -10.10 1.04 10.76
C GLY A 21 -10.59 2.36 10.19
N ILE A 22 -10.15 2.72 8.99
CA ILE A 22 -10.63 3.90 8.27
C ILE A 22 -12.06 3.70 7.79
N ILE A 23 -12.37 2.55 7.22
CA ILE A 23 -13.74 2.21 6.75
C ILE A 23 -14.72 2.26 7.92
N ASP A 24 -14.36 1.62 9.03
CA ASP A 24 -15.21 1.57 10.24
C ASP A 24 -15.37 2.96 10.87
N GLY A 25 -14.36 3.81 10.79
CA GLY A 25 -14.36 5.16 11.34
C GLY A 25 -14.97 6.23 10.44
N CYS A 26 -15.28 5.94 9.19
CA CYS A 26 -15.73 6.94 8.21
C CYS A 26 -16.98 7.72 8.66
N SER A 27 -17.88 7.10 9.41
CA SER A 27 -19.08 7.76 9.93
C SER A 27 -18.79 8.93 10.87
N TYR A 28 -17.59 8.98 11.44
CA TYR A 28 -17.14 10.04 12.35
C TYR A 28 -16.39 11.18 11.64
N PHE A 29 -16.10 11.05 10.34
CA PHE A 29 -15.29 12.04 9.63
C PHE A 29 -16.05 13.30 9.24
N GLY A 30 -17.38 13.26 9.24
CA GLY A 30 -18.21 14.42 8.87
C GLY A 30 -17.93 14.87 7.43
N GLU A 31 -17.65 16.17 7.27
CA GLU A 31 -17.35 16.79 5.97
C GLU A 31 -15.83 16.85 5.68
N GLN A 32 -15.01 16.11 6.43
CA GLN A 32 -13.57 16.12 6.23
C GLN A 32 -13.18 15.44 4.91
N ASN A 33 -12.16 15.99 4.26
CA ASN A 33 -11.60 15.37 3.06
C ASN A 33 -10.73 14.17 3.44
N LEU A 34 -10.81 13.12 2.65
CA LEU A 34 -10.03 11.92 2.86
C LEU A 34 -9.01 11.74 1.74
N ILE A 35 -7.77 11.54 2.13
CA ILE A 35 -6.68 11.16 1.22
C ILE A 35 -6.17 9.80 1.68
N VAL A 36 -6.18 8.82 0.79
CA VAL A 36 -5.67 7.47 1.04
C VAL A 36 -4.49 7.21 0.12
N PHE A 37 -3.40 6.71 0.64
CA PHE A 37 -2.30 6.23 -0.18
C PHE A 37 -1.82 4.84 0.26
N SER A 38 -1.28 4.11 -0.69
CA SER A 38 -0.65 2.82 -0.45
C SER A 38 0.82 2.86 -0.86
N VAL A 39 1.64 2.07 -0.22
CA VAL A 39 3.05 1.89 -0.58
C VAL A 39 3.27 0.41 -0.91
N GLY A 40 3.74 0.14 -2.12
CA GLY A 40 3.97 -1.22 -2.60
C GLY A 40 5.28 -1.35 -3.36
N ILE A 41 5.78 -2.57 -3.46
CA ILE A 41 7.05 -2.89 -4.12
C ILE A 41 6.89 -3.30 -5.59
N ALA A 42 5.69 -3.69 -6.00
CA ALA A 42 5.42 -4.05 -7.39
C ALA A 42 5.42 -2.82 -8.30
N SER A 43 5.78 -3.01 -9.55
CA SER A 43 5.65 -1.97 -10.55
C SER A 43 4.19 -1.57 -10.71
N LEU A 44 3.92 -0.27 -10.61
CA LEU A 44 2.60 0.29 -10.75
C LEU A 44 2.24 0.48 -12.22
N ASN A 45 1.00 0.17 -12.54
CA ASN A 45 0.34 0.56 -13.79
C ASN A 45 -1.10 0.95 -13.47
N ALA A 46 -1.78 1.59 -14.42
CA ALA A 46 -3.12 2.12 -14.23
C ALA A 46 -4.14 1.04 -13.81
N ASP A 47 -4.04 -0.16 -14.38
CA ASP A 47 -4.97 -1.25 -14.08
C ASP A 47 -4.77 -1.80 -12.66
N LEU A 48 -3.52 -1.98 -12.25
CA LEU A 48 -3.21 -2.44 -10.89
C LEU A 48 -3.64 -1.40 -9.85
N GLU A 49 -3.37 -0.13 -10.10
CA GLU A 49 -3.77 0.97 -9.22
C GLU A 49 -5.29 1.04 -9.05
N LYS A 50 -6.03 0.89 -10.15
CA LYS A 50 -7.49 0.82 -10.14
C LYS A 50 -8.00 -0.37 -9.33
N GLN A 51 -7.40 -1.55 -9.49
CA GLN A 51 -7.76 -2.74 -8.72
C GLN A 51 -7.51 -2.56 -7.24
N ILE A 52 -6.37 -1.98 -6.85
CA ILE A 52 -6.05 -1.71 -5.45
C ILE A 52 -7.06 -0.71 -4.86
N LYS A 53 -7.36 0.37 -5.59
CA LYS A 53 -8.36 1.36 -5.19
C LYS A 53 -9.72 0.70 -4.94
N MET A 54 -10.22 -0.09 -5.87
CA MET A 54 -11.51 -0.75 -5.76
C MET A 54 -11.55 -1.74 -4.59
N ARG A 55 -10.48 -2.52 -4.41
CA ARG A 55 -10.42 -3.51 -3.34
C ARG A 55 -10.40 -2.91 -1.94
N ASN A 56 -9.75 -1.76 -1.78
CA ASN A 56 -9.53 -1.15 -0.46
C ASN A 56 -10.50 -0.02 -0.14
N CYS A 57 -10.93 0.73 -1.13
CA CYS A 57 -11.70 1.95 -0.96
C CYS A 57 -13.11 1.85 -1.54
N GLY A 58 -13.49 0.72 -2.14
CA GLY A 58 -14.81 0.55 -2.75
C GLY A 58 -15.98 0.66 -1.77
N ASP A 59 -15.75 0.31 -0.52
CA ASP A 59 -16.77 0.37 0.56
C ASP A 59 -16.72 1.66 1.37
N LEU A 60 -15.86 2.63 1.00
CA LEU A 60 -15.83 3.92 1.67
C LEU A 60 -17.11 4.70 1.37
N PRO A 61 -17.88 5.11 2.41
CA PRO A 61 -19.11 5.84 2.24
C PRO A 61 -18.88 7.35 1.96
N VAL A 62 -17.75 7.68 1.35
CA VAL A 62 -17.33 9.04 1.03
C VAL A 62 -17.36 9.20 -0.48
N GLU A 63 -18.17 10.11 -0.99
CA GLU A 63 -18.32 10.33 -2.43
C GLU A 63 -17.05 10.85 -3.09
N SER A 64 -16.25 11.63 -2.36
CA SER A 64 -14.99 12.16 -2.87
C SER A 64 -13.84 11.86 -1.92
N PHE A 65 -12.88 11.14 -2.42
CA PHE A 65 -11.59 10.93 -1.77
C PHE A 65 -10.49 10.84 -2.83
N LEU A 66 -9.29 11.22 -2.45
CA LEU A 66 -8.12 10.99 -3.28
C LEU A 66 -7.47 9.67 -2.89
N TYR A 67 -7.20 8.84 -3.86
CA TYR A 67 -6.34 7.66 -3.69
C TYR A 67 -5.11 7.77 -4.57
N GLN A 68 -3.95 7.40 -4.02
CA GLN A 68 -2.70 7.31 -4.76
C GLN A 68 -1.87 6.11 -4.32
N ALA A 69 -1.38 5.35 -5.30
CA ALA A 69 -0.36 4.34 -5.06
C ALA A 69 1.03 4.97 -5.17
N LEU A 70 1.87 4.70 -4.17
CA LEU A 70 3.26 5.15 -4.13
C LEU A 70 4.21 3.97 -4.31
N PRO A 71 5.30 4.14 -5.06
CA PRO A 71 6.33 3.13 -5.16
C PRO A 71 7.11 3.03 -3.86
N GLY A 72 7.38 1.81 -3.42
CA GLY A 72 8.15 1.51 -2.23
C GLY A 72 9.48 0.82 -2.53
N GLY A 73 10.15 0.41 -1.48
CA GLY A 73 11.40 -0.33 -1.54
C GLY A 73 11.38 -1.56 -0.63
N LEU A 74 12.25 -2.51 -0.93
CA LEU A 74 12.44 -3.71 -0.15
C LEU A 74 13.91 -4.15 -0.22
N SER A 75 14.53 -4.33 0.95
CA SER A 75 15.90 -4.77 1.06
C SER A 75 16.00 -6.29 1.31
N TYR A 76 17.13 -6.88 0.93
CA TYR A 76 17.44 -8.26 1.25
C TYR A 76 17.36 -8.52 2.77
N LYS A 77 17.94 -7.63 3.57
CA LYS A 77 17.95 -7.72 5.03
C LYS A 77 16.54 -7.77 5.63
N ASP A 78 15.62 -6.96 5.11
CA ASP A 78 14.23 -6.94 5.59
C ASP A 78 13.48 -8.25 5.31
N CYS A 79 13.88 -8.97 4.26
CA CYS A 79 13.27 -10.24 3.86
C CYS A 79 13.84 -11.47 4.58
N GLN A 80 14.92 -11.33 5.35
CA GLN A 80 15.52 -12.45 6.07
C GLN A 80 14.78 -12.73 7.38
N PRO A 81 14.94 -13.94 7.96
CA PRO A 81 14.40 -14.24 9.29
C PRO A 81 14.83 -13.18 10.32
N GLY A 82 13.89 -12.65 11.07
CA GLY A 82 14.12 -11.53 12.00
C GLY A 82 14.04 -10.14 11.38
N GLY A 83 14.00 -10.01 10.06
CA GLY A 83 13.70 -8.76 9.36
C GLY A 83 12.23 -8.39 9.44
N LYS A 84 11.89 -7.16 9.04
CA LYS A 84 10.52 -6.63 9.08
C LYS A 84 9.53 -7.44 8.25
N MET A 85 9.99 -8.02 7.17
CA MET A 85 9.20 -8.84 6.25
C MET A 85 9.39 -10.35 6.44
N GLY A 86 10.25 -10.77 7.38
CA GLY A 86 10.64 -12.17 7.54
C GLY A 86 9.45 -13.11 7.70
N LYS A 87 8.49 -12.77 8.56
CA LYS A 87 7.28 -13.57 8.77
C LYS A 87 6.38 -13.65 7.54
N LEU A 88 6.28 -12.56 6.79
CA LEU A 88 5.51 -12.52 5.54
C LEU A 88 6.17 -13.37 4.46
N VAL A 89 7.48 -13.31 4.36
CA VAL A 89 8.24 -14.17 3.44
C VAL A 89 8.00 -15.65 3.75
N GLU A 90 8.03 -16.05 5.02
CA GLU A 90 7.70 -17.42 5.43
C GLU A 90 6.27 -17.81 5.02
N THR A 91 5.32 -16.90 5.21
CA THR A 91 3.93 -17.11 4.78
C THR A 91 3.84 -17.29 3.27
N TYR A 92 4.57 -16.52 2.48
CA TYR A 92 4.59 -16.63 1.03
C TYR A 92 5.21 -17.96 0.58
N ARG A 93 6.28 -18.41 1.26
CA ARG A 93 6.87 -19.74 1.00
C ARG A 93 5.90 -20.87 1.25
N ALA A 94 5.17 -20.79 2.36
CA ALA A 94 4.15 -21.79 2.71
C ALA A 94 3.03 -21.84 1.65
N LYS A 95 2.55 -20.68 1.22
CA LYS A 95 1.55 -20.58 0.14
C LYS A 95 2.06 -21.16 -1.17
N GLN A 96 3.31 -20.88 -1.53
CA GLN A 96 3.93 -21.42 -2.73
C GLN A 96 4.03 -22.95 -2.68
N ALA A 97 4.42 -23.51 -1.54
CA ALA A 97 4.50 -24.95 -1.32
C ALA A 97 3.13 -25.64 -1.41
N GLU A 98 2.06 -24.94 -0.98
CA GLU A 98 0.68 -25.42 -1.09
C GLU A 98 0.04 -25.21 -2.48
N GLY A 99 0.78 -24.64 -3.43
CA GLY A 99 0.27 -24.34 -4.78
C GLY A 99 -0.71 -23.16 -4.83
N LYS A 100 -0.80 -22.36 -3.78
CA LYS A 100 -1.66 -21.17 -3.73
C LYS A 100 -1.09 -20.04 -4.56
N LYS A 101 -1.99 -19.23 -5.11
CA LYS A 101 -1.61 -18.08 -5.95
C LYS A 101 -0.93 -16.99 -5.13
N LEU A 102 0.20 -16.49 -5.64
CA LEU A 102 0.94 -15.35 -5.10
C LEU A 102 0.72 -14.11 -5.97
N THR A 103 0.68 -12.94 -5.34
CA THR A 103 0.69 -11.66 -6.05
C THR A 103 2.07 -11.38 -6.63
N ARG A 104 2.18 -10.38 -7.52
CA ARG A 104 3.48 -9.92 -8.04
C ARG A 104 4.40 -9.45 -6.92
N GLY A 105 3.85 -8.72 -5.93
CA GLY A 105 4.61 -8.25 -4.76
C GLY A 105 5.13 -9.40 -3.92
N ASP A 106 4.32 -10.44 -3.68
CA ASP A 106 4.73 -11.63 -2.93
C ASP A 106 5.88 -12.38 -3.62
N LYS A 107 5.76 -12.56 -4.94
CA LYS A 107 6.82 -13.18 -5.77
C LYS A 107 8.12 -12.38 -5.75
N LEU A 108 8.01 -11.05 -5.81
CA LEU A 108 9.16 -10.17 -5.77
C LEU A 108 9.86 -10.25 -4.40
N ALA A 109 9.09 -10.26 -3.31
CA ALA A 109 9.64 -10.40 -1.96
C ALA A 109 10.39 -11.74 -1.80
N LEU A 110 9.84 -12.84 -2.30
CA LEU A 110 10.51 -14.13 -2.31
C LEU A 110 11.81 -14.12 -3.13
N ALA A 111 11.78 -13.53 -4.31
CA ALA A 111 12.96 -13.44 -5.17
C ALA A 111 14.08 -12.61 -4.53
N ILE A 112 13.76 -11.52 -3.85
CA ILE A 112 14.72 -10.72 -3.08
C ILE A 112 15.24 -11.51 -1.87
N ALA A 113 14.37 -12.19 -1.15
CA ALA A 113 14.73 -13.02 0.00
C ALA A 113 15.69 -14.16 -0.37
N ASP A 114 15.52 -14.73 -1.57
CA ASP A 114 16.35 -15.82 -2.09
C ASP A 114 17.63 -15.34 -2.80
N GLY A 115 17.84 -14.02 -2.89
CA GLY A 115 18.97 -13.43 -3.59
C GLY A 115 18.91 -13.56 -5.12
N GLU A 116 17.77 -13.96 -5.67
CA GLU A 116 17.57 -14.11 -7.13
C GLU A 116 17.34 -12.76 -7.82
N ARG A 117 16.93 -11.75 -7.07
CA ARG A 117 16.78 -10.38 -7.54
C ARG A 117 17.47 -9.39 -6.60
N PRO A 118 18.05 -8.31 -7.15
CA PRO A 118 18.62 -7.24 -6.34
C PRO A 118 17.53 -6.52 -5.54
N GLU A 119 17.95 -5.90 -4.45
CA GLU A 119 17.12 -4.99 -3.68
C GLU A 119 16.47 -3.94 -4.57
N GLN A 120 15.24 -3.56 -4.22
CA GLN A 120 14.52 -2.53 -4.94
C GLN A 120 14.23 -1.35 -4.01
N ASN A 121 14.52 -0.16 -4.50
CA ASN A 121 14.09 1.09 -3.89
C ASN A 121 13.60 2.01 -5.00
N ARG A 122 12.28 2.04 -5.15
CA ARG A 122 11.61 2.91 -6.12
C ARG A 122 10.99 4.14 -5.45
N PHE A 123 11.21 4.29 -4.15
CA PHE A 123 10.71 5.45 -3.43
C PHE A 123 11.29 6.73 -4.04
N ASN A 124 10.39 7.66 -4.35
CA ASN A 124 10.73 8.99 -4.81
C ASN A 124 9.81 9.98 -4.09
N ILE A 125 10.40 10.95 -3.40
CA ILE A 125 9.64 11.95 -2.67
C ILE A 125 8.74 12.78 -3.60
N ASP A 126 9.12 12.96 -4.85
CA ASP A 126 8.31 13.68 -5.85
C ASP A 126 6.98 12.96 -6.13
N ALA A 127 6.90 11.64 -5.90
CA ALA A 127 5.66 10.90 -6.02
C ALA A 127 4.60 11.34 -4.97
N CYS A 128 5.03 11.98 -3.89
CA CYS A 128 4.13 12.53 -2.86
C CYS A 128 3.53 13.89 -3.26
N ALA A 129 3.98 14.49 -4.36
CA ALA A 129 3.57 15.85 -4.75
C ALA A 129 2.05 16.00 -4.89
N THR A 130 1.36 15.01 -5.46
CA THR A 130 -0.10 15.03 -5.61
C THR A 130 -0.80 15.03 -4.25
N ILE A 131 -0.34 14.23 -3.31
CA ILE A 131 -0.89 14.17 -1.94
C ILE A 131 -0.70 15.51 -1.23
N ILE A 132 0.49 16.08 -1.33
CA ILE A 132 0.83 17.37 -0.73
C ILE A 132 -0.02 18.49 -1.33
N ALA A 133 -0.15 18.52 -2.64
CA ALA A 133 -0.97 19.52 -3.33
C ALA A 133 -2.45 19.42 -2.94
N ALA A 134 -3.00 18.22 -2.87
CA ALA A 134 -4.37 17.97 -2.44
C ALA A 134 -4.61 18.42 -1.00
N ALA A 135 -3.71 18.08 -0.08
CA ALA A 135 -3.79 18.51 1.31
C ALA A 135 -3.75 20.03 1.46
N ARG A 136 -2.89 20.70 0.69
CA ARG A 136 -2.76 22.17 0.70
C ARG A 136 -3.98 22.88 0.11
N SER A 137 -4.59 22.32 -0.92
CA SER A 137 -5.75 22.93 -1.59
C SER A 137 -6.96 23.02 -0.66
N VAL A 138 -7.08 22.12 0.30
CA VAL A 138 -8.18 22.05 1.27
C VAL A 138 -7.91 22.90 2.52
N ALA A 139 -6.66 23.18 2.82
CA ALA A 139 -6.26 23.99 4.00
C ALA A 139 -6.48 25.51 3.83
N ARG A 140 -6.99 25.95 2.69
CA ARG A 140 -7.26 27.36 2.39
C ARG A 140 -8.65 27.80 2.79
#